data_3113738d087a4fb64d978bf6b576f650
#
_entry.id   3113738d087a4fb64d978bf6b576f650
#
_cell.length_a   1.000
_cell.length_b   1.000
_cell.length_c   1.000
_cell.angle_alpha   90.00
_cell.angle_beta   90.00
_cell.angle_gamma   90.00
#
_symmetry.space_group_name_H-M   'P 1'
#
loop_
_entity.id
_entity.type
_entity.pdbx_description
1 polymer ?
#
loop_
_entity_poly.entity_id
_entity_poly.type
_entity_poly.pdbx_seq_one_letter_code
_entity_poly.pdbx_strand_id
1 'polypeptide(L)'
;MYVRDAKNRDEAWLLDYIEAMGLDETAFRSRDYVIAIDEEQNVKAGFGRYRVHKTDDSEVCELTSIGVLDGWRGQGVGAHVVERLVRTAGDEEFDTVYALTDEPDYLTQFGFERIETARLPDRLQERLEEKREGVAPEAVPMRVDPEQFQVPSNLREAFKGAAASESDEEPEEGPEDFGIDPDEATYKYDTGR
;
A
#
# COMPACT_ATOMS: atom_id res chain seq x y z
N MET A 1 -14.50 -8.06 -2.51
CA MET A 1 -13.32 -7.21 -2.21
C MET A 1 -13.12 -6.17 -3.31
N TYR A 2 -12.67 -4.97 -2.97
CA TYR A 2 -12.40 -3.88 -3.93
C TYR A 2 -11.24 -2.99 -3.46
N VAL A 3 -10.67 -2.18 -4.38
CA VAL A 3 -9.62 -1.21 -4.06
C VAL A 3 -10.17 0.20 -4.26
N ARG A 4 -9.99 1.06 -3.27
CA ARG A 4 -10.42 2.46 -3.30
C ARG A 4 -9.30 3.42 -2.93
N ASP A 5 -9.48 4.69 -3.25
CA ASP A 5 -8.58 5.74 -2.78
C ASP A 5 -8.71 5.91 -1.26
N ALA A 6 -7.59 6.15 -0.60
CA ALA A 6 -7.57 6.43 0.84
C ALA A 6 -8.21 7.79 1.14
N LYS A 7 -8.78 7.92 2.32
CA LYS A 7 -9.41 9.14 2.84
C LYS A 7 -8.64 9.63 4.07
N ASN A 8 -8.86 10.86 4.48
CA ASN A 8 -8.20 11.43 5.65
C ASN A 8 -8.40 10.58 6.92
N ARG A 9 -9.56 9.93 7.06
CA ARG A 9 -9.85 9.02 8.18
C ARG A 9 -9.00 7.74 8.18
N ASP A 10 -8.34 7.40 7.08
CA ASP A 10 -7.49 6.22 6.94
C ASP A 10 -6.03 6.52 7.33
N GLU A 11 -5.70 7.78 7.63
CA GLU A 11 -4.34 8.26 7.84
C GLU A 11 -3.63 7.55 9.00
N ALA A 12 -4.27 7.47 10.17
CA ALA A 12 -3.68 6.81 11.34
C ALA A 12 -3.40 5.33 11.04
N TRP A 13 -4.37 4.62 10.48
CA TRP A 13 -4.23 3.23 10.10
C TRP A 13 -3.09 3.01 9.08
N LEU A 14 -2.96 3.87 8.08
CA LEU A 14 -1.87 3.79 7.10
C LEU A 14 -0.50 3.96 7.77
N LEU A 15 -0.34 4.97 8.62
CA LEU A 15 0.92 5.24 9.32
C LEU A 15 1.32 4.07 10.22
N ASP A 16 0.37 3.51 10.97
CA ASP A 16 0.61 2.36 11.86
C ASP A 16 1.13 1.14 11.09
N TYR A 17 0.50 0.81 9.95
CA TYR A 17 0.95 -0.33 9.14
C TYR A 17 2.20 -0.06 8.32
N ILE A 18 2.43 1.17 7.85
CA ILE A 18 3.68 1.58 7.20
C ILE A 18 4.85 1.39 8.17
N GLU A 19 4.71 1.85 9.41
CA GLU A 19 5.70 1.68 10.46
C GLU A 19 5.89 0.20 10.82
N ALA A 20 4.82 -0.53 11.09
CA ALA A 20 4.87 -1.94 11.47
C ALA A 20 5.52 -2.83 10.40
N MET A 21 5.33 -2.52 9.12
CA MET A 21 5.91 -3.24 7.98
C MET A 21 7.30 -2.70 7.56
N GLY A 22 7.82 -1.65 8.21
CA GLY A 22 9.10 -1.03 7.87
C GLY A 22 9.12 -0.41 6.47
N LEU A 23 7.98 0.10 5.99
CA LEU A 23 7.85 0.71 4.68
C LEU A 23 8.22 2.20 4.70
N ASP A 24 8.39 2.76 3.51
CA ASP A 24 8.80 4.14 3.34
C ASP A 24 7.66 5.14 3.57
N GLU A 25 7.79 5.98 4.58
CA GLU A 25 6.83 7.05 4.91
C GLU A 25 7.25 8.45 4.42
N THR A 26 8.37 8.57 3.72
CA THR A 26 8.92 9.87 3.28
C THR A 26 7.86 10.71 2.56
N ALA A 27 7.67 11.95 3.01
CA ALA A 27 6.66 12.88 2.49
C ALA A 27 5.26 12.26 2.41
N PHE A 28 4.83 11.61 3.51
CA PHE A 28 3.52 10.97 3.61
C PHE A 28 2.36 11.93 3.31
N ARG A 29 1.41 11.45 2.51
CA ARG A 29 0.10 12.06 2.28
C ARG A 29 -0.92 10.96 2.04
N SER A 30 -1.95 10.87 2.86
CA SER A 30 -2.97 9.82 2.77
C SER A 30 -3.64 9.73 1.40
N ARG A 31 -3.85 10.87 0.74
CA ARG A 31 -4.45 10.93 -0.62
C ARG A 31 -3.65 10.25 -1.73
N ASP A 32 -2.35 9.99 -1.50
CA ASP A 32 -1.49 9.33 -2.47
C ASP A 32 -1.63 7.79 -2.39
N TYR A 33 -2.45 7.29 -1.47
CA TYR A 33 -2.61 5.86 -1.20
C TYR A 33 -3.94 5.32 -1.72
N VAL A 34 -3.92 4.03 -2.05
CA VAL A 34 -5.12 3.21 -2.26
C VAL A 34 -5.17 2.11 -1.22
N ILE A 35 -6.36 1.64 -0.89
CA ILE A 35 -6.60 0.63 0.14
C ILE A 35 -7.52 -0.46 -0.44
N ALA A 36 -7.12 -1.71 -0.27
CA ALA A 36 -7.97 -2.87 -0.53
C ALA A 36 -8.91 -3.11 0.65
N ILE A 37 -10.20 -3.27 0.38
CA ILE A 37 -11.26 -3.43 1.39
C ILE A 37 -12.00 -4.74 1.12
N ASP A 38 -12.15 -5.55 2.16
CA ASP A 38 -13.13 -6.63 2.16
C ASP A 38 -14.53 -6.07 2.36
N GLU A 39 -15.45 -6.38 1.42
CA GLU A 39 -16.80 -5.83 1.43
C GLU A 39 -17.68 -6.45 2.50
N GLU A 40 -17.44 -7.72 2.83
CA GLU A 40 -18.30 -8.47 3.76
C GLU A 40 -18.12 -8.01 5.19
N GLN A 41 -16.84 -7.84 5.60
CA GLN A 41 -16.50 -7.44 6.96
C GLN A 41 -16.13 -5.96 7.08
N ASN A 42 -15.98 -5.26 5.94
CA ASN A 42 -15.53 -3.86 5.84
C ASN A 42 -14.15 -3.63 6.50
N VAL A 43 -13.28 -4.64 6.42
CA VAL A 43 -11.92 -4.58 6.93
C VAL A 43 -10.92 -4.23 5.83
N LYS A 44 -9.82 -3.62 6.20
CA LYS A 44 -8.73 -3.24 5.29
C LYS A 44 -7.74 -4.40 5.18
N ALA A 45 -7.37 -4.76 3.95
CA ALA A 45 -6.58 -5.94 3.65
C ALA A 45 -5.17 -5.62 3.12
N GLY A 46 -4.98 -4.42 2.59
CA GLY A 46 -3.71 -3.99 2.02
C GLY A 46 -3.78 -2.57 1.50
N PHE A 47 -2.64 -2.02 1.14
CA PHE A 47 -2.51 -0.65 0.66
C PHE A 47 -1.30 -0.49 -0.26
N GLY A 48 -1.21 0.65 -0.93
CA GLY A 48 -0.06 1.04 -1.72
C GLY A 48 -0.09 2.51 -2.07
N ARG A 49 1.06 3.06 -2.41
CA ARG A 49 1.24 4.47 -2.70
C ARG A 49 1.63 4.71 -4.14
N TYR A 50 1.01 5.71 -4.72
CA TYR A 50 1.35 6.36 -5.96
C TYR A 50 1.96 7.73 -5.64
N ARG A 51 3.20 7.98 -6.08
CA ARG A 51 3.91 9.21 -5.80
C ARG A 51 4.41 9.86 -7.09
N VAL A 52 4.02 11.12 -7.30
CA VAL A 52 4.53 11.93 -8.41
C VAL A 52 5.67 12.81 -7.91
N HIS A 53 6.85 12.64 -8.49
CA HIS A 53 7.99 13.51 -8.28
C HIS A 53 7.98 14.58 -9.37
N LYS A 54 7.89 15.85 -8.96
CA LYS A 54 7.94 17.00 -9.86
C LYS A 54 9.36 17.53 -9.92
N THR A 55 9.87 17.67 -11.14
CA THR A 55 11.11 18.38 -11.44
C THR A 55 10.78 19.62 -12.27
N ASP A 56 11.77 20.48 -12.56
CA ASP A 56 11.53 21.69 -13.36
C ASP A 56 11.05 21.37 -14.78
N ASP A 57 11.47 20.22 -15.33
CA ASP A 57 11.23 19.85 -16.73
C ASP A 57 10.27 18.66 -16.90
N SER A 58 9.94 17.92 -15.83
CA SER A 58 9.15 16.68 -15.95
C SER A 58 8.47 16.25 -14.65
N GLU A 59 7.50 15.35 -14.80
CA GLU A 59 6.89 14.60 -13.69
C GLU A 59 7.20 13.11 -13.84
N VAL A 60 7.50 12.45 -12.74
CA VAL A 60 7.87 11.03 -12.70
C VAL A 60 7.01 10.30 -11.68
N CYS A 61 6.43 9.18 -12.08
CA CYS A 61 5.58 8.34 -11.22
C CYS A 61 6.36 7.21 -10.58
N GLU A 62 6.31 7.11 -9.25
CA GLU A 62 6.86 6.01 -8.45
C GLU A 62 5.75 5.28 -7.69
N LEU A 63 5.70 3.94 -7.81
CA LEU A 63 4.95 3.11 -6.88
C LEU A 63 5.84 2.76 -5.68
N THR A 64 5.31 2.92 -4.48
CA THR A 64 6.04 2.68 -3.23
C THR A 64 5.12 2.26 -2.11
N SER A 65 5.67 1.81 -0.98
CA SER A 65 4.93 1.48 0.24
C SER A 65 3.73 0.55 0.00
N ILE A 66 3.96 -0.55 -0.73
CA ILE A 66 2.94 -1.57 -0.98
C ILE A 66 2.98 -2.57 0.17
N GLY A 67 1.88 -2.70 0.88
CA GLY A 67 1.72 -3.61 2.01
C GLY A 67 0.45 -4.43 1.90
N VAL A 68 0.53 -5.71 2.29
CA VAL A 68 -0.62 -6.61 2.43
C VAL A 68 -0.58 -7.20 3.82
N LEU A 69 -1.68 -7.12 4.57
CA LEU A 69 -1.79 -7.67 5.90
C LEU A 69 -1.63 -9.19 5.87
N ASP A 70 -1.06 -9.77 6.93
CA ASP A 70 -0.63 -11.18 6.96
C ASP A 70 -1.75 -12.16 6.60
N GLY A 71 -2.95 -12.00 7.14
CA GLY A 71 -4.11 -12.83 6.84
C GLY A 71 -4.64 -12.72 5.41
N TRP A 72 -4.16 -11.75 4.65
CA TRP A 72 -4.61 -11.48 3.27
C TRP A 72 -3.54 -11.78 2.22
N ARG A 73 -2.35 -12.24 2.63
CA ARG A 73 -1.27 -12.57 1.70
C ARG A 73 -1.60 -13.79 0.85
N GLY A 74 -1.04 -13.83 -0.35
CA GLY A 74 -1.26 -14.94 -1.30
C GLY A 74 -2.64 -14.98 -1.96
N GLN A 75 -3.50 -13.99 -1.70
CA GLN A 75 -4.88 -13.93 -2.18
C GLN A 75 -5.10 -12.87 -3.27
N GLY A 76 -4.04 -12.41 -3.93
CA GLY A 76 -4.12 -11.44 -5.04
C GLY A 76 -4.38 -9.99 -4.60
N VAL A 77 -4.42 -9.70 -3.30
CA VAL A 77 -4.67 -8.35 -2.77
C VAL A 77 -3.62 -7.36 -3.25
N GLY A 78 -2.34 -7.67 -3.08
CA GLY A 78 -1.24 -6.82 -3.54
C GLY A 78 -1.26 -6.60 -5.05
N ALA A 79 -1.60 -7.62 -5.85
CA ALA A 79 -1.72 -7.50 -7.29
C ALA A 79 -2.78 -6.46 -7.71
N HIS A 80 -3.92 -6.43 -7.04
CA HIS A 80 -5.00 -5.48 -7.33
C HIS A 80 -4.72 -4.08 -6.79
N VAL A 81 -3.98 -3.96 -5.68
CA VAL A 81 -3.42 -2.68 -5.23
C VAL A 81 -2.49 -2.10 -6.31
N VAL A 82 -1.52 -2.89 -6.79
CA VAL A 82 -0.60 -2.46 -7.86
C VAL A 82 -1.36 -2.12 -9.14
N GLU A 83 -2.33 -2.95 -9.55
CA GLU A 83 -3.17 -2.68 -10.72
C GLU A 83 -3.90 -1.33 -10.62
N ARG A 84 -4.49 -1.04 -9.47
CA ARG A 84 -5.18 0.25 -9.24
C ARG A 84 -4.21 1.43 -9.39
N LEU A 85 -3.01 1.31 -8.82
CA LEU A 85 -1.99 2.36 -8.91
C LEU A 85 -1.47 2.56 -10.33
N VAL A 86 -1.17 1.47 -11.06
CA VAL A 86 -0.71 1.54 -12.46
C VAL A 86 -1.78 2.11 -13.38
N ARG A 87 -3.06 1.75 -13.17
CA ARG A 87 -4.17 2.35 -13.92
C ARG A 87 -4.29 3.84 -13.67
N THR A 88 -4.19 4.27 -12.41
CA THR A 88 -4.20 5.70 -12.07
C THR A 88 -3.07 6.44 -12.78
N ALA A 89 -1.87 5.86 -12.84
CA ALA A 89 -0.76 6.45 -13.59
C ALA A 89 -1.05 6.57 -15.09
N GLY A 90 -1.64 5.53 -15.69
CA GLY A 90 -2.05 5.56 -17.11
C GLY A 90 -3.13 6.60 -17.38
N ASP A 91 -4.12 6.73 -16.48
CA ASP A 91 -5.20 7.74 -16.57
C ASP A 91 -4.65 9.18 -16.45
N GLU A 92 -3.53 9.36 -15.76
CA GLU A 92 -2.79 10.62 -15.64
C GLU A 92 -1.73 10.80 -16.74
N GLU A 93 -1.79 9.97 -17.80
CA GLU A 93 -0.94 10.04 -19.00
C GLU A 93 0.56 9.81 -18.74
N PHE A 94 0.92 9.03 -17.69
CA PHE A 94 2.29 8.58 -17.52
C PHE A 94 2.60 7.38 -18.44
N ASP A 95 3.58 7.53 -19.31
CA ASP A 95 4.05 6.45 -20.20
C ASP A 95 4.89 5.40 -19.46
N THR A 96 5.40 5.75 -18.29
CA THR A 96 6.26 4.87 -17.50
C THR A 96 5.98 5.01 -16.01
N VAL A 97 5.82 3.87 -15.34
CA VAL A 97 5.70 3.76 -13.90
C VAL A 97 6.96 3.08 -13.36
N TYR A 98 7.59 3.71 -12.37
CA TYR A 98 8.79 3.19 -11.73
C TYR A 98 8.48 2.59 -10.36
N ALA A 99 9.30 1.63 -9.95
CA ALA A 99 9.33 1.10 -8.59
C ALA A 99 10.77 0.89 -8.16
N LEU A 100 11.09 1.26 -6.92
CA LEU A 100 12.37 1.05 -6.29
C LEU A 100 12.15 0.04 -5.16
N THR A 101 12.43 -1.24 -5.43
CA THR A 101 11.97 -2.36 -4.59
C THR A 101 13.07 -3.36 -4.28
N ASP A 102 13.01 -3.96 -3.10
CA ASP A 102 13.79 -5.14 -2.69
C ASP A 102 13.08 -6.46 -3.03
N GLU A 103 11.84 -6.39 -3.58
CA GLU A 103 11.05 -7.53 -4.04
C GLU A 103 10.82 -7.52 -5.57
N PRO A 104 11.90 -7.53 -6.39
CA PRO A 104 11.77 -7.39 -7.84
C PRO A 104 10.99 -8.54 -8.49
N ASP A 105 11.12 -9.76 -7.98
CA ASP A 105 10.46 -10.95 -8.53
C ASP A 105 8.92 -10.84 -8.40
N TYR A 106 8.44 -10.20 -7.35
CA TYR A 106 7.03 -9.94 -7.18
C TYR A 106 6.46 -9.04 -8.28
N LEU A 107 7.17 -7.99 -8.67
CA LEU A 107 6.71 -7.05 -9.71
C LEU A 107 6.93 -7.58 -11.12
N THR A 108 7.91 -8.44 -11.35
CA THR A 108 8.19 -9.02 -12.68
C THR A 108 6.98 -9.79 -13.22
N GLN A 109 6.20 -10.46 -12.38
CA GLN A 109 4.99 -11.18 -12.80
C GLN A 109 3.90 -10.27 -13.41
N PHE A 110 3.97 -8.96 -13.20
CA PHE A 110 3.02 -7.98 -13.73
C PHE A 110 3.53 -7.24 -14.98
N GLY A 111 4.70 -7.60 -15.48
CA GLY A 111 5.33 -6.97 -16.65
C GLY A 111 6.36 -5.89 -16.30
N PHE A 112 6.65 -5.66 -15.02
CA PHE A 112 7.78 -4.80 -14.65
C PHE A 112 9.10 -5.43 -15.09
N GLU A 113 9.99 -4.60 -15.63
CA GLU A 113 11.36 -4.98 -15.97
C GLU A 113 12.38 -4.25 -15.11
N ARG A 114 13.43 -4.97 -14.72
CA ARG A 114 14.57 -4.37 -14.03
C ARG A 114 15.37 -3.52 -15.01
N ILE A 115 15.78 -2.35 -14.60
CA ILE A 115 16.63 -1.45 -15.37
C ILE A 115 17.92 -1.11 -14.61
N GLU A 116 18.91 -0.61 -15.34
CA GLU A 116 20.13 -0.07 -14.73
C GLU A 116 19.85 1.28 -14.05
N THR A 117 20.51 1.55 -12.94
CA THR A 117 20.35 2.81 -12.19
C THR A 117 20.57 4.05 -13.06
N ALA A 118 21.54 4.00 -13.98
CA ALA A 118 21.81 5.10 -14.91
C ALA A 118 20.66 5.41 -15.89
N ARG A 119 19.68 4.51 -16.03
CA ARG A 119 18.50 4.71 -16.87
C ARG A 119 17.31 5.30 -16.11
N LEU A 120 17.41 5.42 -14.79
CA LEU A 120 16.41 6.15 -14.00
C LEU A 120 16.49 7.65 -14.28
N PRO A 121 15.38 8.37 -14.23
CA PRO A 121 15.38 9.81 -14.09
C PRO A 121 16.23 10.26 -12.88
N ASP A 122 16.93 11.37 -12.97
CA ASP A 122 17.87 11.84 -11.94
C ASP A 122 17.25 11.89 -10.55
N ARG A 123 16.00 12.36 -10.43
CA ARG A 123 15.29 12.40 -9.15
C ARG A 123 15.10 11.01 -8.55
N LEU A 124 14.88 9.99 -9.37
CA LEU A 124 14.72 8.60 -8.88
C LEU A 124 16.08 7.93 -8.60
N GLN A 125 17.16 8.37 -9.20
CA GLN A 125 18.52 7.93 -8.80
C GLN A 125 18.82 8.37 -7.37
N GLU A 126 18.62 9.65 -7.04
CA GLU A 126 18.73 10.16 -5.67
C GLU A 126 17.81 9.40 -4.70
N ARG A 127 16.59 9.18 -5.13
CA ARG A 127 15.57 8.45 -4.34
C ARG A 127 15.97 7.01 -4.08
N LEU A 128 16.61 6.34 -5.03
CA LEU A 128 17.14 4.98 -4.85
C LEU A 128 18.24 4.92 -3.78
N GLU A 129 19.14 5.91 -3.79
CA GLU A 129 20.18 6.03 -2.78
C GLU A 129 19.56 6.25 -1.39
N GLU A 130 18.61 7.18 -1.25
CA GLU A 130 17.87 7.42 -0.01
C GLU A 130 17.22 6.13 0.53
N LYS A 131 16.57 5.34 -0.33
CA LYS A 131 15.95 4.05 0.06
C LYS A 131 16.98 3.01 0.50
N ARG A 132 18.12 2.93 -0.19
CA ARG A 132 19.20 1.99 0.14
C ARG A 132 19.89 2.32 1.45
N GLU A 133 19.97 3.59 1.80
CA GLU A 133 20.50 4.03 3.09
C GLU A 133 19.52 3.82 4.25
N GLY A 134 18.24 3.62 3.96
CA GLY A 134 17.15 3.51 4.92
C GLY A 134 16.42 2.17 4.87
N VAL A 135 15.19 2.20 4.38
CA VAL A 135 14.22 1.09 4.52
C VAL A 135 14.45 -0.12 3.62
N ALA A 136 15.22 0.03 2.53
CA ALA A 136 15.39 -1.02 1.52
C ALA A 136 16.82 -1.06 0.95
N PRO A 137 17.82 -1.58 1.71
CA PRO A 137 19.23 -1.61 1.29
C PRO A 137 19.48 -2.36 -0.02
N GLU A 138 18.65 -3.37 -0.32
CA GLU A 138 18.75 -4.20 -1.54
C GLU A 138 17.84 -3.71 -2.68
N ALA A 139 17.26 -2.51 -2.57
CA ALA A 139 16.35 -1.99 -3.57
C ALA A 139 17.01 -1.89 -4.97
N VAL A 140 16.25 -2.34 -5.96
CA VAL A 140 16.62 -2.26 -7.37
C VAL A 140 15.56 -1.47 -8.15
N PRO A 141 15.97 -0.76 -9.22
CA PRO A 141 15.04 0.00 -10.02
C PRO A 141 14.30 -0.91 -11.02
N MET A 142 12.98 -0.73 -11.08
CA MET A 142 12.10 -1.39 -12.02
C MET A 142 11.19 -0.37 -12.71
N ARG A 143 10.70 -0.72 -13.89
CA ARG A 143 9.71 0.08 -14.62
C ARG A 143 8.69 -0.79 -15.33
N VAL A 144 7.54 -0.22 -15.62
CA VAL A 144 6.52 -0.81 -16.51
C VAL A 144 5.86 0.31 -17.32
N ASP A 145 5.49 -0.01 -18.55
CA ASP A 145 4.53 0.76 -19.33
C ASP A 145 3.11 0.36 -18.88
N PRO A 146 2.26 1.31 -18.45
CA PRO A 146 0.89 1.01 -18.02
C PRO A 146 0.08 0.16 -19.01
N GLU A 147 0.30 0.33 -20.32
CA GLU A 147 -0.39 -0.45 -21.35
C GLU A 147 0.06 -1.93 -21.39
N GLN A 148 1.25 -2.23 -20.89
CA GLN A 148 1.81 -3.58 -20.86
C GLN A 148 1.63 -4.29 -19.51
N PHE A 149 1.08 -3.58 -18.53
CA PHE A 149 0.81 -4.13 -17.20
C PHE A 149 -0.28 -5.21 -17.26
N GLN A 150 -0.03 -6.36 -16.64
CA GLN A 150 -0.97 -7.47 -16.60
C GLN A 150 -1.01 -8.13 -15.23
N VAL A 151 -2.20 -8.47 -14.76
CA VAL A 151 -2.37 -9.32 -13.56
C VAL A 151 -2.62 -10.75 -14.02
N PRO A 152 -1.83 -11.73 -13.57
CA PRO A 152 -2.06 -13.14 -13.83
C PRO A 152 -3.47 -13.60 -13.42
N SER A 153 -4.09 -14.47 -14.23
CA SER A 153 -5.49 -14.88 -14.02
C SER A 153 -5.72 -15.58 -12.67
N ASN A 154 -4.75 -16.36 -12.19
CA ASN A 154 -4.82 -16.99 -10.88
C ASN A 154 -4.90 -15.98 -9.73
N LEU A 155 -4.23 -14.83 -9.83
CA LEU A 155 -4.32 -13.77 -8.83
C LEU A 155 -5.64 -13.02 -8.90
N ARG A 156 -6.24 -12.89 -10.09
CA ARG A 156 -7.59 -12.35 -10.23
C ARG A 156 -8.64 -13.25 -9.60
N GLU A 157 -8.55 -14.55 -9.81
CA GLU A 157 -9.48 -15.52 -9.21
C GLU A 157 -9.30 -15.56 -7.67
N ALA A 158 -8.05 -15.56 -7.19
CA ALA A 158 -7.77 -15.51 -5.76
C ALA A 158 -8.38 -14.26 -5.10
N PHE A 159 -8.25 -13.09 -5.72
CA PHE A 159 -8.81 -11.84 -5.20
C PHE A 159 -10.34 -11.85 -5.11
N LYS A 160 -11.04 -12.51 -6.06
CA LYS A 160 -12.50 -12.63 -6.00
C LYS A 160 -12.97 -13.45 -4.82
N GLY A 161 -12.21 -14.47 -4.44
CA GLY A 161 -12.52 -15.36 -3.32
C GLY A 161 -11.75 -15.03 -2.02
N ALA A 162 -11.05 -13.90 -1.98
CA ALA A 162 -10.24 -13.54 -0.83
C ALA A 162 -11.09 -13.35 0.44
N ALA A 163 -10.62 -13.94 1.53
CA ALA A 163 -11.22 -13.84 2.87
C ALA A 163 -10.13 -13.79 3.93
N ALA A 164 -10.38 -13.12 5.04
CA ALA A 164 -9.45 -13.07 6.16
C ALA A 164 -9.14 -14.49 6.66
N SER A 165 -7.85 -14.80 6.83
CA SER A 165 -7.44 -16.00 7.54
C SER A 165 -7.39 -15.70 9.06
N GLU A 166 -7.59 -16.73 9.90
CA GLU A 166 -7.69 -16.59 11.36
C GLU A 166 -6.46 -15.94 12.06
N SER A 167 -5.43 -15.53 11.30
CA SER A 167 -4.21 -14.90 11.84
C SER A 167 -4.29 -13.38 12.02
N ASP A 168 -5.36 -12.72 11.51
CA ASP A 168 -5.55 -11.27 11.60
C ASP A 168 -6.73 -10.90 12.52
N GLU A 169 -6.83 -11.50 13.70
CA GLU A 169 -7.58 -10.83 14.76
C GLU A 169 -6.79 -9.55 15.09
N GLU A 170 -7.30 -8.39 14.63
CA GLU A 170 -6.90 -7.11 15.23
C GLU A 170 -7.04 -7.31 16.74
N PRO A 171 -6.02 -6.98 17.55
CA PRO A 171 -6.19 -7.02 18.99
C PRO A 171 -7.44 -6.19 19.31
N GLU A 172 -8.50 -6.82 19.82
CA GLU A 172 -9.66 -6.10 20.32
C GLU A 172 -9.10 -5.15 21.37
N GLU A 173 -9.08 -3.84 21.04
CA GLU A 173 -8.77 -2.80 22.01
C GLU A 173 -9.81 -2.90 23.13
N GLY A 174 -9.45 -3.56 24.21
CA GLY A 174 -10.28 -3.67 25.39
C GLY A 174 -10.37 -2.32 26.10
N PRO A 175 -11.37 -2.12 26.95
CA PRO A 175 -11.47 -0.90 27.80
C PRO A 175 -10.20 -0.66 28.63
N GLU A 176 -9.40 -1.69 28.86
CA GLU A 176 -8.13 -1.67 29.61
C GLU A 176 -7.03 -0.90 28.87
N ASP A 177 -7.04 -0.90 27.53
CA ASP A 177 -6.06 -0.17 26.70
C ASP A 177 -6.26 1.35 26.78
N PHE A 178 -7.42 1.79 27.20
CA PHE A 178 -7.73 3.22 27.46
C PHE A 178 -7.55 3.61 28.93
N GLY A 179 -6.98 2.75 29.77
CA GLY A 179 -6.76 3.01 31.21
C GLY A 179 -8.08 3.12 32.00
N ILE A 180 -9.16 2.51 31.50
CA ILE A 180 -10.46 2.46 32.18
C ILE A 180 -10.54 1.11 32.90
N ASP A 181 -10.52 1.15 34.23
CA ASP A 181 -10.76 -0.05 35.05
C ASP A 181 -12.23 -0.46 34.91
N PRO A 182 -12.53 -1.66 34.37
CA PRO A 182 -13.92 -2.09 34.15
C PRO A 182 -14.72 -2.27 35.46
N ASP A 183 -14.05 -2.44 36.60
CA ASP A 183 -14.70 -2.56 37.90
C ASP A 183 -15.04 -1.18 38.54
N GLU A 184 -14.47 -0.08 38.01
CA GLU A 184 -14.77 1.29 38.46
C GLU A 184 -15.74 2.03 37.54
N ALA A 185 -16.11 1.49 36.38
CA ALA A 185 -17.02 2.11 35.45
C ALA A 185 -18.48 2.02 35.94
N THR A 186 -18.90 2.98 36.73
CA THR A 186 -20.30 3.11 37.18
C THR A 186 -21.12 3.86 36.15
N TYR A 187 -21.89 3.16 35.32
CA TYR A 187 -22.89 3.77 34.43
C TYR A 187 -24.05 4.30 35.27
N LYS A 188 -24.10 5.60 35.52
CA LYS A 188 -25.29 6.28 36.00
C LYS A 188 -26.22 6.52 34.82
N TYR A 189 -27.19 5.65 34.61
CA TYR A 189 -28.37 5.98 33.85
C TYR A 189 -29.22 6.94 34.70
N ASP A 190 -29.19 8.22 34.37
CA ASP A 190 -30.17 9.19 34.91
C ASP A 190 -31.46 9.05 34.09
N THR A 191 -32.40 8.26 34.61
CA THR A 191 -33.76 8.26 34.10
C THR A 191 -34.49 9.47 34.66
N GLY A 192 -34.24 10.63 34.01
CA GLY A 192 -35.02 11.82 34.28
C GLY A 192 -36.49 11.61 34.08
N ARG A 193 -37.24 11.74 35.14
CA ARG A 193 -38.69 11.96 35.11
C ARG A 193 -38.94 13.46 35.14
#